data_af90d2b5e48da4acf6e767f5fb6c2cfe
#
_entry.id   af90d2b5e48da4acf6e767f5fb6c2cfe
#
_cell.length_a   1.000
_cell.length_b   1.000
_cell.length_c   1.000
_cell.angle_alpha   90.00
_cell.angle_beta   90.00
_cell.angle_gamma   90.00
#
_symmetry.space_group_name_H-M   'P 1'
#
loop_
_entity.id
_entity.type
_entity.pdbx_description
1 polymer ?
#
loop_
_entity_poly.entity_id
_entity_poly.type
_entity_poly.pdbx_seq_one_letter_code
_entity_poly.pdbx_strand_id
1 'polypeptide(L)'
;MVIFSLLCCIFVIYKLCMMAYRMFYTCTFMNRTAVFLLLFLYSLSFSVVSAQSRKGVDLSTDIAMFVPSAVGGVISLIEGDKKGLVQLVGSGAASVAAAYALKYTVKKERPDGSDSHSFPSNHAGVAFMGATFIQQRYGWKYALPAYAISGYVAWGRVYADRHDVWDVIAGAAIGAGCAIAITTPFVKEHRVALFPVASPGAVGVSAVIGL
;
A
#
# COMPACT_ATOMS: atom_id res chain seq x y z
N MET A 1 -34.33 17.50 -10.58
CA MET A 1 -32.86 17.63 -10.56
C MET A 1 -32.14 16.37 -10.08
N VAL A 2 -32.62 15.65 -9.07
CA VAL A 2 -31.97 14.43 -8.52
C VAL A 2 -31.98 13.24 -9.50
N ILE A 3 -33.05 13.03 -10.25
CA ILE A 3 -33.19 11.90 -11.21
C ILE A 3 -32.20 12.03 -12.38
N PHE A 4 -31.91 13.24 -12.84
CA PHE A 4 -30.98 13.49 -13.93
C PHE A 4 -29.52 13.22 -13.51
N SER A 5 -29.19 13.49 -12.26
CA SER A 5 -27.89 13.17 -11.67
C SER A 5 -27.67 11.65 -11.53
N LEU A 6 -28.71 10.91 -11.12
CA LEU A 6 -28.65 9.45 -11.02
C LEU A 6 -28.48 8.75 -12.38
N LEU A 7 -29.20 9.23 -13.41
CA LEU A 7 -29.07 8.70 -14.77
C LEU A 7 -27.68 8.98 -15.38
N CYS A 8 -27.10 10.14 -15.09
CA CYS A 8 -25.76 10.48 -15.52
C CYS A 8 -24.71 9.58 -14.83
N CYS A 9 -24.86 9.31 -13.53
CA CYS A 9 -23.99 8.37 -12.80
C CYS A 9 -24.10 6.94 -13.34
N ILE A 10 -25.31 6.45 -13.61
CA ILE A 10 -25.53 5.09 -14.17
C ILE A 10 -24.90 4.99 -15.57
N PHE A 11 -25.05 6.02 -16.41
CA PHE A 11 -24.48 6.04 -17.76
C PHE A 11 -22.94 6.08 -17.75
N VAL A 12 -22.34 6.83 -16.82
CA VAL A 12 -20.88 6.87 -16.62
C VAL A 12 -20.37 5.52 -16.12
N ILE A 13 -21.06 4.90 -15.17
CA ILE A 13 -20.71 3.55 -14.65
C ILE A 13 -20.82 2.50 -15.77
N TYR A 14 -21.86 2.55 -16.60
CA TYR A 14 -22.03 1.64 -17.74
C TYR A 14 -20.92 1.79 -18.79
N LYS A 15 -20.58 3.05 -19.18
CA LYS A 15 -19.46 3.29 -20.11
C LYS A 15 -18.12 2.83 -19.56
N LEU A 16 -17.87 3.03 -18.26
CA LEU A 16 -16.65 2.59 -17.60
C LEU A 16 -16.57 1.06 -17.49
N CYS A 17 -17.69 0.41 -17.21
CA CYS A 17 -17.79 -1.04 -17.19
C CYS A 17 -17.53 -1.64 -18.59
N MET A 18 -18.04 -1.02 -19.64
CA MET A 18 -17.79 -1.42 -21.03
C MET A 18 -16.36 -1.15 -21.49
N MET A 19 -15.72 -0.06 -21.02
CA MET A 19 -14.29 0.18 -21.26
C MET A 19 -13.41 -0.83 -20.52
N ALA A 20 -13.73 -1.13 -19.26
CA ALA A 20 -13.04 -2.16 -18.48
C ALA A 20 -13.19 -3.55 -19.11
N TYR A 21 -14.38 -3.89 -19.62
CA TYR A 21 -14.66 -5.12 -20.35
C TYR A 21 -13.86 -5.21 -21.67
N ARG A 22 -13.80 -4.14 -22.45
CA ARG A 22 -12.96 -4.07 -23.66
C ARG A 22 -11.47 -4.15 -23.35
N MET A 23 -10.98 -3.47 -22.31
CA MET A 23 -9.59 -3.59 -21.84
C MET A 23 -9.26 -5.01 -21.36
N PHE A 24 -10.22 -5.71 -20.78
CA PHE A 24 -10.03 -7.11 -20.33
C PHE A 24 -9.82 -8.07 -21.49
N TYR A 25 -10.48 -7.84 -22.64
CA TYR A 25 -10.37 -8.71 -23.83
C TYR A 25 -9.15 -8.39 -24.72
N THR A 26 -8.68 -7.13 -24.74
CA THR A 26 -7.55 -6.73 -25.60
C THR A 26 -6.19 -6.86 -24.92
N CYS A 27 -6.14 -7.13 -23.62
CA CYS A 27 -4.90 -7.14 -22.85
C CYS A 27 -4.55 -8.52 -22.30
N THR A 28 -4.28 -9.48 -23.19
CA THR A 28 -3.70 -10.79 -22.87
C THR A 28 -2.29 -10.69 -22.27
N PHE A 29 -1.74 -9.50 -22.11
CA PHE A 29 -0.37 -9.24 -21.61
C PHE A 29 -0.29 -8.43 -20.31
N MET A 30 -1.40 -7.88 -19.81
CA MET A 30 -1.41 -7.21 -18.50
C MET A 30 -1.68 -8.21 -17.38
N ASN A 31 -0.75 -8.31 -16.46
CA ASN A 31 -0.86 -9.12 -15.26
C ASN A 31 -2.19 -8.80 -14.53
N ARG A 32 -3.03 -9.82 -14.29
CA ARG A 32 -4.33 -9.69 -13.61
C ARG A 32 -4.27 -8.87 -12.33
N THR A 33 -3.16 -8.94 -11.61
CA THR A 33 -2.88 -8.15 -10.41
C THR A 33 -2.84 -6.64 -10.66
N ALA A 34 -2.32 -6.18 -11.80
CA ALA A 34 -2.28 -4.77 -12.14
C ALA A 34 -3.69 -4.20 -12.41
N VAL A 35 -4.58 -4.99 -13.03
CA VAL A 35 -5.97 -4.58 -13.28
C VAL A 35 -6.75 -4.49 -11.97
N PHE A 36 -6.62 -5.46 -11.06
CA PHE A 36 -7.25 -5.39 -9.73
C PHE A 36 -6.73 -4.22 -8.90
N LEU A 37 -5.43 -3.93 -8.94
CA LEU A 37 -4.83 -2.77 -8.29
C LEU A 37 -5.37 -1.46 -8.86
N LEU A 38 -5.50 -1.34 -10.18
CA LEU A 38 -6.05 -0.15 -10.83
C LEU A 38 -7.54 0.05 -10.50
N LEU A 39 -8.34 -1.03 -10.49
CA LEU A 39 -9.76 -0.97 -10.12
C LEU A 39 -9.93 -0.62 -8.62
N PHE A 40 -9.08 -1.15 -7.76
CA PHE A 40 -9.08 -0.83 -6.34
C PHE A 40 -8.68 0.63 -6.09
N LEU A 41 -7.62 1.13 -6.76
CA LEU A 41 -7.20 2.53 -6.71
C LEU A 41 -8.27 3.47 -7.29
N TYR A 42 -8.97 3.04 -8.34
CA TYR A 42 -10.08 3.81 -8.91
C TYR A 42 -11.28 3.89 -7.96
N SER A 43 -11.65 2.81 -7.27
CA SER A 43 -12.71 2.83 -6.27
C SER A 43 -12.38 3.73 -5.08
N LEU A 44 -11.10 3.80 -4.68
CA LEU A 44 -10.63 4.72 -3.66
C LEU A 44 -10.68 6.19 -4.10
N SER A 45 -10.33 6.49 -5.35
CA SER A 45 -10.38 7.87 -5.87
C SER A 45 -11.81 8.43 -5.92
N PHE A 46 -12.81 7.57 -6.11
CA PHE A 46 -14.22 7.99 -6.10
C PHE A 46 -14.71 8.41 -4.69
N SER A 47 -14.16 7.79 -3.64
CA SER A 47 -14.48 8.15 -2.25
C SER A 47 -13.87 9.50 -1.84
N VAL A 48 -12.76 9.90 -2.45
CA VAL A 48 -12.03 11.13 -2.13
C VAL A 48 -12.75 12.39 -2.66
N VAL A 49 -13.44 12.29 -3.79
CA VAL A 49 -14.15 13.44 -4.40
C VAL A 49 -15.33 13.94 -3.55
N SER A 50 -15.88 13.09 -2.69
CA SER A 50 -17.00 13.45 -1.80
C SER A 50 -16.58 14.16 -0.51
N ALA A 51 -15.31 14.22 -0.18
CA ALA A 51 -14.79 14.70 1.10
C ALA A 51 -14.42 16.19 1.08
N GLN A 52 -15.34 17.08 0.67
CA GLN A 52 -15.10 18.53 0.66
C GLN A 52 -15.11 19.18 2.05
N SER A 53 -15.45 18.47 3.12
CA SER A 53 -15.38 18.98 4.48
C SER A 53 -14.14 18.45 5.22
N ARG A 54 -13.59 19.24 6.15
CA ARG A 54 -12.46 18.79 7.01
C ARG A 54 -12.74 17.44 7.69
N LYS A 55 -14.00 17.22 8.13
CA LYS A 55 -14.44 15.94 8.73
C LYS A 55 -14.43 14.78 7.72
N GLY A 56 -14.79 15.03 6.46
CA GLY A 56 -14.76 14.03 5.41
C GLY A 56 -13.33 13.63 5.05
N VAL A 57 -12.39 14.61 5.00
CA VAL A 57 -10.96 14.33 4.78
C VAL A 57 -10.39 13.54 5.97
N ASP A 58 -10.71 13.92 7.20
CA ASP A 58 -10.29 13.21 8.41
C ASP A 58 -10.68 11.72 8.35
N LEU A 59 -11.97 11.44 8.14
CA LEU A 59 -12.48 10.07 8.01
C LEU A 59 -11.85 9.30 6.84
N SER A 60 -11.65 9.95 5.69
CA SER A 60 -11.03 9.30 4.53
C SER A 60 -9.57 8.92 4.79
N THR A 61 -8.82 9.74 5.53
CA THR A 61 -7.43 9.43 5.89
C THR A 61 -7.31 8.38 6.99
N ASP A 62 -8.34 8.24 7.86
CA ASP A 62 -8.42 7.15 8.85
C ASP A 62 -8.49 5.76 8.16
N ILE A 63 -9.15 5.70 7.00
CA ILE A 63 -9.24 4.48 6.18
C ILE A 63 -8.02 4.33 5.27
N ALA A 64 -7.64 5.41 4.58
CA ALA A 64 -6.59 5.40 3.58
C ALA A 64 -5.21 5.02 4.14
N MET A 65 -4.96 5.25 5.43
CA MET A 65 -3.66 4.89 6.05
C MET A 65 -3.36 3.39 5.99
N PHE A 66 -4.38 2.54 5.95
CA PHE A 66 -4.21 1.08 5.89
C PHE A 66 -4.02 0.56 4.47
N VAL A 67 -4.35 1.36 3.44
CA VAL A 67 -4.35 0.92 2.04
C VAL A 67 -2.96 0.46 1.58
N PRO A 68 -1.85 1.17 1.82
CA PRO A 68 -0.53 0.70 1.43
C PRO A 68 -0.18 -0.66 2.05
N SER A 69 -0.48 -0.84 3.34
CA SER A 69 -0.24 -2.11 4.05
C SER A 69 -1.13 -3.24 3.53
N ALA A 70 -2.41 -2.97 3.26
CA ALA A 70 -3.32 -3.95 2.68
C ALA A 70 -2.86 -4.39 1.29
N VAL A 71 -2.43 -3.45 0.44
CA VAL A 71 -1.87 -3.75 -0.89
C VAL A 71 -0.60 -4.61 -0.78
N GLY A 72 0.31 -4.25 0.14
CA GLY A 72 1.52 -5.03 0.41
C GLY A 72 1.19 -6.47 0.87
N GLY A 73 0.19 -6.61 1.74
CA GLY A 73 -0.31 -7.92 2.19
C GLY A 73 -0.91 -8.74 1.06
N VAL A 74 -1.73 -8.13 0.20
CA VAL A 74 -2.32 -8.80 -0.98
C VAL A 74 -1.25 -9.27 -1.96
N ILE A 75 -0.25 -8.43 -2.26
CA ILE A 75 0.88 -8.82 -3.11
C ILE A 75 1.61 -10.02 -2.48
N SER A 76 1.89 -9.98 -1.18
CA SER A 76 2.56 -11.08 -0.46
C SER A 76 1.76 -12.38 -0.53
N LEU A 77 0.42 -12.33 -0.42
CA LEU A 77 -0.45 -13.49 -0.53
C LEU A 77 -0.45 -14.08 -1.93
N ILE A 78 -0.51 -13.24 -2.97
CA ILE A 78 -0.51 -13.66 -4.38
C ILE A 78 0.82 -14.33 -4.76
N GLU A 79 1.94 -13.77 -4.29
CA GLU A 79 3.29 -14.31 -4.53
C GLU A 79 3.63 -15.50 -3.62
N GLY A 80 2.74 -15.89 -2.68
CA GLY A 80 3.01 -16.94 -1.68
C GLY A 80 4.11 -16.57 -0.69
N ASP A 81 4.37 -15.28 -0.51
CA ASP A 81 5.48 -14.74 0.27
C ASP A 81 5.16 -14.66 1.77
N LYS A 82 5.24 -15.79 2.45
CA LYS A 82 5.02 -15.89 3.90
C LYS A 82 5.99 -15.01 4.71
N LYS A 83 7.25 -14.92 4.25
CA LYS A 83 8.26 -14.06 4.89
C LYS A 83 7.88 -12.58 4.78
N GLY A 84 7.39 -12.15 3.62
CA GLY A 84 6.89 -10.79 3.42
C GLY A 84 5.73 -10.47 4.35
N LEU A 85 4.77 -11.37 4.53
CA LEU A 85 3.66 -11.17 5.48
C LEU A 85 4.16 -10.96 6.92
N VAL A 86 5.09 -11.80 7.38
CA VAL A 86 5.69 -11.65 8.71
C VAL A 86 6.43 -10.32 8.85
N GLN A 87 7.18 -9.92 7.82
CA GLN A 87 7.91 -8.66 7.81
C GLN A 87 6.97 -7.44 7.79
N LEU A 88 5.86 -7.51 7.03
CA LEU A 88 4.85 -6.46 7.01
C LEU A 88 4.22 -6.25 8.39
N VAL A 89 3.80 -7.34 9.05
CA VAL A 89 3.22 -7.28 10.40
C VAL A 89 4.26 -6.78 11.41
N GLY A 90 5.49 -7.28 11.33
CA GLY A 90 6.59 -6.86 12.19
C GLY A 90 6.93 -5.38 12.04
N SER A 91 7.01 -4.89 10.80
CA SER A 91 7.26 -3.47 10.50
C SER A 91 6.13 -2.58 11.03
N GLY A 92 4.87 -3.02 10.86
CA GLY A 92 3.70 -2.32 11.37
C GLY A 92 3.70 -2.24 12.89
N ALA A 93 3.93 -3.36 13.57
CA ALA A 93 4.01 -3.41 15.04
C ALA A 93 5.15 -2.52 15.57
N ALA A 94 6.33 -2.58 14.96
CA ALA A 94 7.46 -1.74 15.34
C ALA A 94 7.18 -0.25 15.14
N SER A 95 6.57 0.13 14.01
CA SER A 95 6.21 1.52 13.71
C SER A 95 5.20 2.07 14.73
N VAL A 96 4.15 1.30 15.02
CA VAL A 96 3.13 1.69 16.00
C VAL A 96 3.73 1.78 17.40
N ALA A 97 4.53 0.80 17.83
CA ALA A 97 5.17 0.82 19.13
C ALA A 97 6.11 2.02 19.30
N ALA A 98 6.95 2.31 18.30
CA ALA A 98 7.85 3.46 18.33
C ALA A 98 7.07 4.78 18.40
N ALA A 99 6.00 4.91 17.62
CA ALA A 99 5.16 6.10 17.63
C ALA A 99 4.46 6.30 18.99
N TYR A 100 3.94 5.25 19.60
CA TYR A 100 3.33 5.34 20.93
C TYR A 100 4.36 5.66 22.03
N ALA A 101 5.56 5.05 21.99
CA ALA A 101 6.63 5.39 22.91
C ALA A 101 6.95 6.89 22.90
N LEU A 102 7.04 7.48 21.68
CA LEU A 102 7.27 8.92 21.52
C LEU A 102 6.07 9.77 21.94
N LYS A 103 4.83 9.34 21.70
CA LYS A 103 3.61 10.04 22.14
C LYS A 103 3.56 10.25 23.64
N TYR A 104 3.97 9.25 24.43
CA TYR A 104 3.97 9.34 25.89
C TYR A 104 5.16 10.12 26.44
N THR A 105 6.26 10.23 25.68
CA THR A 105 7.44 11.02 26.10
C THR A 105 7.35 12.46 25.66
N VAL A 106 6.86 12.74 24.45
CA VAL A 106 6.76 14.08 23.87
C VAL A 106 5.29 14.52 23.94
N LYS A 107 4.91 15.14 25.06
CA LYS A 107 3.55 15.67 25.27
C LYS A 107 3.33 16.94 24.45
N LYS A 108 2.97 16.82 23.18
CA LYS A 108 2.69 17.93 22.27
C LYS A 108 1.20 18.06 22.03
N GLU A 109 0.63 19.24 22.26
CA GLU A 109 -0.77 19.54 21.95
C GLU A 109 -1.04 19.46 20.45
N ARG A 110 -2.24 19.01 20.08
CA ARG A 110 -2.71 19.05 18.70
C ARG A 110 -3.08 20.45 18.27
N PRO A 111 -2.95 20.78 16.97
CA PRO A 111 -3.36 22.08 16.45
C PRO A 111 -4.84 22.39 16.71
N ASP A 112 -5.72 21.36 16.77
CA ASP A 112 -7.15 21.51 17.10
C ASP A 112 -7.45 21.56 18.60
N GLY A 113 -6.43 21.45 19.48
CA GLY A 113 -6.58 21.45 20.93
C GLY A 113 -7.26 20.22 21.52
N SER A 114 -7.48 19.13 20.73
CA SER A 114 -8.27 17.97 21.16
C SER A 114 -7.56 17.09 22.18
N ASP A 115 -6.23 16.96 22.09
CA ASP A 115 -5.41 16.18 23.03
C ASP A 115 -3.93 16.63 23.02
N SER A 116 -3.13 16.10 23.96
CA SER A 116 -1.70 16.38 24.11
C SER A 116 -0.79 15.29 23.51
N HIS A 117 -1.27 14.52 22.54
CA HIS A 117 -0.53 13.41 21.94
C HIS A 117 -0.41 13.57 20.41
N SER A 118 -0.08 14.80 19.96
CA SER A 118 0.04 15.09 18.54
C SER A 118 1.25 14.39 17.91
N PHE A 119 2.40 14.41 18.55
CA PHE A 119 3.66 13.92 17.99
C PHE A 119 3.98 12.47 18.40
N PRO A 120 4.42 11.64 17.45
CA PRO A 120 4.36 11.76 16.00
C PRO A 120 2.99 11.30 15.43
N SER A 121 2.73 11.55 14.13
CA SER A 121 1.50 11.11 13.46
C SER A 121 1.52 9.61 13.17
N ASN A 122 0.65 8.84 13.85
CA ASN A 122 0.49 7.40 13.58
C ASN A 122 -0.03 7.13 12.17
N HIS A 123 -0.94 7.97 11.66
CA HIS A 123 -1.53 7.79 10.32
C HIS A 123 -0.46 7.87 9.24
N ALA A 124 0.38 8.90 9.29
CA ALA A 124 1.52 9.01 8.39
C ALA A 124 2.49 7.84 8.57
N GLY A 125 2.78 7.44 9.82
CA GLY A 125 3.67 6.32 10.13
C GLY A 125 3.22 5.01 9.47
N VAL A 126 1.96 4.62 9.67
CA VAL A 126 1.41 3.37 9.11
C VAL A 126 1.33 3.43 7.58
N ALA A 127 0.92 4.55 7.00
CA ALA A 127 0.83 4.70 5.55
C ALA A 127 2.21 4.61 4.88
N PHE A 128 3.20 5.37 5.36
CA PHE A 128 4.55 5.35 4.80
C PHE A 128 5.29 4.04 5.09
N MET A 129 5.03 3.38 6.22
CA MET A 129 5.54 2.04 6.51
C MET A 129 5.07 1.05 5.44
N GLY A 130 3.77 1.02 5.13
CA GLY A 130 3.23 0.12 4.11
C GLY A 130 3.79 0.40 2.70
N ALA A 131 3.91 1.69 2.31
CA ALA A 131 4.50 2.07 1.03
C ALA A 131 5.99 1.69 0.94
N THR A 132 6.74 1.91 2.01
CA THR A 132 8.17 1.55 2.08
C THR A 132 8.37 0.04 2.11
N PHE A 133 7.48 -0.71 2.78
CA PHE A 133 7.47 -2.18 2.71
C PHE A 133 7.34 -2.67 1.26
N ILE A 134 6.36 -2.14 0.51
CA ILE A 134 6.17 -2.49 -0.90
C ILE A 134 7.42 -2.16 -1.72
N GLN A 135 8.01 -0.98 -1.50
CA GLN A 135 9.22 -0.54 -2.19
C GLN A 135 10.40 -1.50 -1.93
N GLN A 136 10.68 -1.81 -0.66
CA GLN A 136 11.81 -2.66 -0.27
C GLN A 136 11.61 -4.11 -0.73
N ARG A 137 10.36 -4.60 -0.68
CA ARG A 137 10.06 -6.00 -0.96
C ARG A 137 9.88 -6.29 -2.44
N TYR A 138 9.09 -5.45 -3.13
CA TYR A 138 8.62 -5.68 -4.50
C TYR A 138 9.06 -4.61 -5.50
N GLY A 139 9.71 -3.55 -5.02
CA GLY A 139 10.31 -2.51 -5.86
C GLY A 139 9.42 -1.30 -6.13
N TRP A 140 10.03 -0.28 -6.74
CA TRP A 140 9.43 1.03 -6.97
C TRP A 140 8.17 1.02 -7.83
N LYS A 141 8.09 0.11 -8.79
CA LYS A 141 6.95 0.01 -9.72
C LYS A 141 5.61 -0.16 -8.97
N TYR A 142 5.62 -0.93 -7.89
CA TYR A 142 4.44 -1.18 -7.06
C TYR A 142 4.29 -0.16 -5.93
N ALA A 143 5.38 0.47 -5.52
CA ALA A 143 5.40 1.40 -4.41
C ALA A 143 4.90 2.80 -4.77
N LEU A 144 5.09 3.28 -6.01
CA LEU A 144 4.70 4.64 -6.41
C LEU A 144 3.23 4.98 -6.09
N PRO A 145 2.23 4.14 -6.44
CA PRO A 145 0.84 4.40 -6.06
C PRO A 145 0.64 4.42 -4.55
N ALA A 146 1.33 3.54 -3.82
CA ALA A 146 1.25 3.49 -2.36
C ALA A 146 1.81 4.76 -1.71
N TYR A 147 2.92 5.31 -2.22
CA TYR A 147 3.44 6.60 -1.77
C TYR A 147 2.52 7.77 -2.09
N ALA A 148 1.82 7.75 -3.22
CA ALA A 148 0.83 8.77 -3.54
C ALA A 148 -0.32 8.78 -2.51
N ILE A 149 -0.80 7.60 -2.12
CA ILE A 149 -1.81 7.45 -1.06
C ILE A 149 -1.25 7.92 0.29
N SER A 150 -0.02 7.55 0.63
CA SER A 150 0.63 7.98 1.87
C SER A 150 0.79 9.51 1.93
N GLY A 151 1.14 10.13 0.80
CA GLY A 151 1.18 11.59 0.66
C GLY A 151 -0.18 12.23 0.87
N TYR A 152 -1.26 11.63 0.33
CA TYR A 152 -2.63 12.08 0.57
C TYR A 152 -2.98 12.00 2.07
N VAL A 153 -2.65 10.89 2.74
CA VAL A 153 -2.86 10.75 4.19
C VAL A 153 -2.11 11.84 4.94
N ALA A 154 -0.84 12.06 4.61
CA ALA A 154 0.00 13.09 5.22
C ALA A 154 -0.62 14.49 5.10
N TRP A 155 -0.99 14.86 3.87
CA TRP A 155 -1.67 16.12 3.59
C TRP A 155 -2.99 16.25 4.35
N GLY A 156 -3.81 15.20 4.34
CA GLY A 156 -5.14 15.23 4.96
C GLY A 156 -5.07 15.40 6.48
N ARG A 157 -4.06 14.85 7.16
CA ARG A 157 -3.87 15.05 8.61
C ARG A 157 -3.52 16.50 8.96
N VAL A 158 -2.76 17.18 8.11
CA VAL A 158 -2.45 18.62 8.26
C VAL A 158 -3.68 19.46 7.92
N TYR A 159 -4.38 19.13 6.82
CA TYR A 159 -5.58 19.86 6.39
C TYR A 159 -6.73 19.77 7.42
N ALA A 160 -6.85 18.64 8.11
CA ALA A 160 -7.86 18.42 9.14
C ALA A 160 -7.47 19.01 10.51
N ASP A 161 -6.34 19.71 10.62
CA ASP A 161 -5.77 20.29 11.86
C ASP A 161 -5.49 19.24 12.96
N ARG A 162 -5.34 17.95 12.57
CA ARG A 162 -5.04 16.85 13.52
C ARG A 162 -3.57 16.79 13.90
N HIS A 163 -2.70 17.19 12.99
CA HIS A 163 -1.24 17.17 13.14
C HIS A 163 -0.63 18.34 12.42
N ASP A 164 0.50 18.83 12.89
CA ASP A 164 1.33 19.74 12.12
C ASP A 164 2.27 18.97 11.16
N VAL A 165 2.96 19.72 10.31
CA VAL A 165 3.86 19.16 9.29
C VAL A 165 4.98 18.34 9.93
N TRP A 166 5.51 18.76 11.08
CA TRP A 166 6.60 18.04 11.76
C TRP A 166 6.15 16.71 12.36
N ASP A 167 4.90 16.63 12.88
CA ASP A 167 4.32 15.39 13.38
C ASP A 167 4.20 14.36 12.27
N VAL A 168 3.81 14.82 11.08
CA VAL A 168 3.63 13.99 9.89
C VAL A 168 4.97 13.52 9.33
N ILE A 169 5.96 14.41 9.21
CA ILE A 169 7.31 14.06 8.76
C ILE A 169 7.95 13.04 9.72
N ALA A 170 7.86 13.28 11.03
CA ALA A 170 8.38 12.35 12.02
C ALA A 170 7.70 10.99 11.95
N GLY A 171 6.36 10.96 11.85
CA GLY A 171 5.60 9.73 11.68
C GLY A 171 6.02 8.96 10.43
N ALA A 172 6.10 9.64 9.28
CA ALA A 172 6.54 9.06 8.03
C ALA A 172 7.97 8.48 8.11
N ALA A 173 8.90 9.23 8.74
CA ALA A 173 10.28 8.78 8.92
C ALA A 173 10.37 7.52 9.82
N ILE A 174 9.60 7.47 10.90
CA ILE A 174 9.54 6.31 11.80
C ILE A 174 8.98 5.10 11.05
N GLY A 175 7.85 5.26 10.36
CA GLY A 175 7.23 4.18 9.60
C GLY A 175 8.14 3.63 8.52
N ALA A 176 8.71 4.52 7.70
CA ALA A 176 9.68 4.15 6.66
C ALA A 176 10.93 3.49 7.25
N GLY A 177 11.48 4.03 8.35
CA GLY A 177 12.64 3.48 9.02
C GLY A 177 12.42 2.06 9.54
N CYS A 178 11.26 1.78 10.17
CA CYS A 178 10.89 0.44 10.62
C CYS A 178 10.76 -0.55 9.44
N ALA A 179 10.15 -0.11 8.33
CA ALA A 179 10.05 -0.94 7.13
C ALA A 179 11.42 -1.24 6.53
N ILE A 180 12.32 -0.25 6.41
CA ILE A 180 13.69 -0.44 5.91
C ILE A 180 14.47 -1.41 6.78
N ALA A 181 14.35 -1.29 8.12
CA ALA A 181 15.11 -2.12 9.05
C ALA A 181 14.67 -3.59 9.04
N ILE A 182 13.38 -3.88 8.78
CA ILE A 182 12.80 -5.23 8.94
C ILE A 182 12.60 -5.92 7.59
N THR A 183 12.35 -5.16 6.50
CA THR A 183 12.00 -5.72 5.21
C THR A 183 13.24 -6.05 4.38
N THR A 184 13.31 -7.28 3.87
CA THR A 184 14.33 -7.72 2.91
C THR A 184 13.71 -7.86 1.51
N PRO A 185 14.46 -7.64 0.41
CA PRO A 185 13.95 -7.82 -0.95
C PRO A 185 13.35 -9.22 -1.17
N PHE A 186 12.30 -9.29 -1.99
CA PHE A 186 11.73 -10.56 -2.41
C PHE A 186 12.59 -11.16 -3.51
N VAL A 187 13.15 -12.33 -3.25
CA VAL A 187 13.87 -13.13 -4.24
C VAL A 187 13.00 -14.33 -4.53
N LYS A 188 12.50 -14.41 -5.77
CA LYS A 188 11.81 -15.61 -6.24
C LYS A 188 12.85 -16.72 -6.38
N GLU A 189 12.79 -17.74 -5.51
CA GLU A 189 13.70 -18.88 -5.60
C GLU A 189 13.38 -19.67 -6.87
N HIS A 190 14.20 -19.50 -7.89
CA HIS A 190 14.20 -20.42 -9.01
C HIS A 190 14.89 -21.70 -8.54
N ARG A 191 14.13 -22.76 -8.29
CA ARG A 191 14.69 -24.06 -7.95
C ARG A 191 15.32 -24.66 -9.20
N VAL A 192 16.62 -24.57 -9.32
CA VAL A 192 17.37 -25.30 -10.33
C VAL A 192 17.80 -26.63 -9.72
N ALA A 193 17.21 -27.74 -10.20
CA ALA A 193 17.62 -29.07 -9.81
C ALA A 193 18.49 -29.64 -10.96
N LEU A 194 19.73 -29.99 -10.64
CA LEU A 194 20.64 -30.65 -11.55
C LEU A 194 20.64 -32.15 -11.27
N PHE A 195 20.34 -32.95 -12.28
CA PHE A 195 20.38 -34.41 -12.18
C PHE A 195 21.40 -34.98 -13.17
N PRO A 196 22.29 -35.87 -12.73
CA PRO A 196 23.12 -36.63 -13.64
C PRO A 196 22.22 -37.59 -14.45
N VAL A 197 22.38 -37.58 -15.77
CA VAL A 197 21.69 -38.49 -16.68
C VAL A 197 22.71 -39.35 -17.37
N ALA A 198 22.58 -40.67 -17.23
CA ALA A 198 23.39 -41.65 -17.94
C ALA A 198 22.51 -42.44 -18.91
N SER A 199 22.89 -42.46 -20.19
CA SER A 199 22.31 -43.27 -21.25
C SER A 199 23.40 -44.13 -21.90
N PRO A 200 23.08 -45.29 -22.51
CA PRO A 200 24.07 -46.10 -23.19
C PRO A 200 24.83 -45.25 -24.26
N GLY A 201 26.09 -44.92 -24.00
CA GLY A 201 26.93 -44.15 -24.91
C GLY A 201 27.03 -42.65 -24.63
N ALA A 202 26.35 -42.12 -23.62
CA ALA A 202 26.44 -40.69 -23.23
C ALA A 202 26.21 -40.47 -21.73
N VAL A 203 27.03 -39.64 -21.12
CA VAL A 203 26.82 -39.15 -19.76
C VAL A 203 26.64 -37.61 -19.81
N GLY A 204 25.58 -37.10 -19.21
CA GLY A 204 25.22 -35.71 -19.24
C GLY A 204 24.62 -35.20 -17.93
N VAL A 205 24.32 -33.91 -17.83
CA VAL A 205 23.63 -33.30 -16.73
C VAL A 205 22.35 -32.65 -17.26
N SER A 206 21.20 -33.05 -16.69
CA SER A 206 19.91 -32.41 -16.96
C SER A 206 19.63 -31.35 -15.92
N ALA A 207 19.20 -30.16 -16.36
CA ALA A 207 18.77 -29.08 -15.49
C ALA A 207 17.25 -28.94 -15.59
N VAL A 208 16.53 -29.03 -14.45
CA VAL A 208 15.11 -28.70 -14.34
C VAL A 208 15.01 -27.36 -13.64
N ILE A 209 14.44 -26.38 -14.34
CA ILE A 209 14.18 -25.05 -13.79
C ILE A 209 12.69 -24.98 -13.48
N GLY A 210 12.34 -24.98 -12.19
CA GLY A 210 10.96 -24.71 -11.74
C GLY A 210 10.71 -23.19 -11.83
N LEU A 211 9.72 -22.81 -12.65
CA LEU A 211 9.23 -21.43 -12.80
C LEU A 211 8.17 -21.12 -11.75
#